data_6bb3373a9621e8b6ae1e450b646ad947
#
_entry.id   6bb3373a9621e8b6ae1e450b646ad947
#
_cell.length_a   1.000
_cell.length_b   1.000
_cell.length_c   1.000
_cell.angle_alpha   90.00
_cell.angle_beta   90.00
_cell.angle_gamma   90.00
#
_symmetry.space_group_name_H-M   'P 1'
#
loop_
_entity.id
_entity.type
_entity.pdbx_description
1 polymer ?
#
loop_
_entity_poly.entity_id
_entity_poly.type
_entity_poly.pdbx_seq_one_letter_code
_entity_poly.pdbx_strand_id
1 'polypeptide(L)'
;MISLYPTFYHTFQCKANQCHHTCCQKWTIDVDEETAKLYQTLPTPLGEDLRKFMTVDDEGYYFMFNDKQPTCPLLREDGLCRVVLELGEDSLCDTCHMHPRFYKYIEDLELCGVGLSCEESVEKLLATEGDQLLFTIEDDDGEFTAEDRPVLENIFDLLALGINPAICQFTLNHSIHYCQELVTVYKKTEPIDEEWTKQLAHLEAMLSSTTTSTTMDLLKADTIDVSTLNKVYQYILYRQIDMLAEYSLESLVRYAFDATVFIALLTHQFGNLPEQIRRWSEQIEYDEDNVAFLFNEYENNNHDK
;
A
#
# COMPACT_ATOMS: atom_id res chain seq x y z
N MET A 1 -17.47 -0.94 -18.57
CA MET A 1 -16.25 -1.24 -17.78
C MET A 1 -16.69 -1.84 -16.47
N ILE A 2 -15.99 -2.84 -15.95
CA ILE A 2 -16.34 -3.49 -14.68
C ILE A 2 -15.38 -2.97 -13.62
N SER A 3 -15.91 -2.37 -12.55
CA SER A 3 -15.11 -1.86 -11.44
C SER A 3 -15.17 -2.83 -10.25
N LEU A 4 -14.03 -3.14 -9.69
CA LEU A 4 -13.84 -4.10 -8.60
C LEU A 4 -13.34 -3.36 -7.34
N TYR A 5 -14.02 -3.57 -6.23
CA TYR A 5 -13.70 -2.93 -4.95
C TYR A 5 -13.57 -3.99 -3.85
N PRO A 6 -12.53 -3.97 -3.00
CA PRO A 6 -12.59 -4.71 -1.74
C PRO A 6 -13.75 -4.15 -0.90
N THR A 7 -14.51 -5.02 -0.24
CA THR A 7 -15.76 -4.65 0.44
C THR A 7 -15.62 -3.53 1.48
N PHE A 8 -14.41 -3.33 2.02
CA PHE A 8 -14.13 -2.25 2.97
C PHE A 8 -13.87 -0.88 2.30
N TYR A 9 -13.71 -0.83 0.97
CA TYR A 9 -13.40 0.41 0.24
C TYR A 9 -14.40 1.53 0.51
N HIS A 10 -15.71 1.23 0.38
CA HIS A 10 -16.77 2.23 0.57
C HIS A 10 -16.95 2.67 2.02
N THR A 11 -16.36 1.95 2.98
CA THR A 11 -16.37 2.33 4.40
C THR A 11 -15.14 3.15 4.81
N PHE A 12 -14.21 3.37 3.87
CA PHE A 12 -13.03 4.19 4.12
C PHE A 12 -13.40 5.65 4.33
N GLN A 13 -12.92 6.22 5.43
CA GLN A 13 -13.01 7.63 5.73
C GLN A 13 -11.72 8.08 6.40
N CYS A 14 -11.10 9.14 5.88
CA CYS A 14 -9.89 9.69 6.49
C CYS A 14 -10.15 10.08 7.94
N LYS A 15 -9.33 9.58 8.87
CA LYS A 15 -9.44 9.87 10.30
C LYS A 15 -8.64 11.12 10.71
N ALA A 16 -8.03 11.82 9.75
CA ALA A 16 -7.36 13.09 9.90
C ALA A 16 -6.36 13.11 11.09
N ASN A 17 -6.59 13.99 12.07
CA ASN A 17 -5.73 14.14 13.25
C ASN A 17 -5.80 12.98 14.26
N GLN A 18 -6.56 11.93 14.00
CA GLN A 18 -6.57 10.71 14.81
C GLN A 18 -5.51 9.71 14.34
N CYS A 19 -4.84 9.97 13.20
CA CYS A 19 -3.71 9.16 12.74
C CYS A 19 -2.48 9.37 13.64
N HIS A 20 -1.76 8.30 13.94
CA HIS A 20 -0.45 8.36 14.58
C HIS A 20 0.63 8.79 13.59
N HIS A 21 0.44 8.47 12.31
CA HIS A 21 1.28 8.88 11.20
C HIS A 21 0.48 9.70 10.19
N THR A 22 0.89 10.94 9.96
CA THR A 22 0.27 11.75 8.93
C THR A 22 0.81 11.39 7.53
N CYS A 23 -0.08 11.30 6.53
CA CYS A 23 0.31 11.22 5.13
C CYS A 23 0.73 12.57 4.54
N CYS A 24 0.51 13.69 5.25
CA CYS A 24 0.90 15.03 4.84
C CYS A 24 2.38 15.32 5.11
N GLN A 25 3.28 14.43 4.67
CA GLN A 25 4.72 14.55 4.91
C GLN A 25 5.57 13.74 3.92
N LYS A 26 6.79 14.18 3.67
CA LYS A 26 7.89 13.45 3.01
C LYS A 26 7.71 13.09 1.53
N TRP A 27 6.66 13.52 0.86
CA TRP A 27 6.47 13.27 -0.58
C TRP A 27 5.97 14.53 -1.28
N THR A 28 6.25 14.65 -2.58
CA THR A 28 5.77 15.75 -3.41
C THR A 28 4.28 15.58 -3.68
N ILE A 29 3.50 16.63 -3.48
CA ILE A 29 2.06 16.63 -3.72
C ILE A 29 1.80 17.45 -4.98
N ASP A 30 1.42 16.78 -6.06
CA ASP A 30 1.02 17.44 -7.29
C ASP A 30 -0.32 18.16 -7.08
N VAL A 31 -0.41 19.36 -7.67
CA VAL A 31 -1.60 20.19 -7.63
C VAL A 31 -2.10 20.36 -9.06
N ASP A 32 -3.27 19.84 -9.33
CA ASP A 32 -3.92 19.97 -10.63
C ASP A 32 -4.14 21.43 -11.03
N GLU A 33 -4.24 21.71 -12.34
CA GLU A 33 -4.33 23.09 -12.86
C GLU A 33 -5.56 23.86 -12.36
N GLU A 34 -6.70 23.18 -12.18
CA GLU A 34 -7.94 23.82 -11.74
C GLU A 34 -7.80 24.29 -10.30
N THR A 35 -7.31 23.41 -9.42
CA THR A 35 -7.03 23.71 -8.02
C THR A 35 -5.92 24.77 -7.88
N ALA A 36 -4.86 24.69 -8.71
CA ALA A 36 -3.80 25.70 -8.71
C ALA A 36 -4.36 27.11 -9.06
N LYS A 37 -5.25 27.22 -10.05
CA LYS A 37 -5.93 28.48 -10.40
C LYS A 37 -6.79 29.00 -9.25
N LEU A 38 -7.53 28.12 -8.58
CA LEU A 38 -8.29 28.47 -7.37
C LEU A 38 -7.36 29.07 -6.31
N TYR A 39 -6.27 28.38 -5.99
CA TYR A 39 -5.32 28.79 -4.95
C TYR A 39 -4.61 30.10 -5.29
N GLN A 40 -4.30 30.35 -6.56
CA GLN A 40 -3.69 31.59 -7.03
C GLN A 40 -4.60 32.81 -6.88
N THR A 41 -5.91 32.62 -7.03
CA THR A 41 -6.88 33.73 -7.03
C THR A 41 -7.53 33.99 -5.67
N LEU A 42 -7.30 33.11 -4.69
CA LEU A 42 -7.95 33.19 -3.38
C LEU A 42 -7.47 34.41 -2.58
N PRO A 43 -8.38 35.42 -2.29
CA PRO A 43 -7.98 36.65 -1.64
C PRO A 43 -8.02 36.57 -0.11
N THR A 44 -7.44 35.49 0.45
CA THR A 44 -7.42 35.22 1.89
C THR A 44 -5.99 34.95 2.39
N PRO A 45 -5.74 35.03 3.72
CA PRO A 45 -4.45 34.64 4.27
C PRO A 45 -4.04 33.22 3.90
N LEU A 46 -4.99 32.28 3.83
CA LEU A 46 -4.73 30.94 3.32
C LEU A 46 -4.25 30.97 1.87
N GLY A 47 -4.87 31.78 1.00
CA GLY A 47 -4.44 31.93 -0.38
C GLY A 47 -3.03 32.51 -0.52
N GLU A 48 -2.60 33.38 0.39
CA GLU A 48 -1.23 33.90 0.44
C GLU A 48 -0.24 32.77 0.78
N ASP A 49 -0.57 31.93 1.76
CA ASP A 49 0.25 30.78 2.15
C ASP A 49 0.30 29.73 1.04
N LEU A 50 -0.84 29.40 0.41
CA LEU A 50 -0.92 28.47 -0.72
C LEU A 50 0.01 28.91 -1.87
N ARG A 51 -0.07 30.18 -2.29
CA ARG A 51 0.83 30.73 -3.33
C ARG A 51 2.30 30.72 -2.92
N LYS A 52 2.59 30.89 -1.65
CA LYS A 52 3.97 30.88 -1.12
C LYS A 52 4.58 29.48 -1.12
N PHE A 53 3.79 28.44 -0.83
CA PHE A 53 4.27 27.08 -0.68
C PHE A 53 4.14 26.25 -1.98
N MET A 54 3.25 26.65 -2.89
CA MET A 54 3.10 26.02 -4.19
C MET A 54 4.25 26.45 -5.12
N THR A 55 4.90 25.46 -5.69
CA THR A 55 5.97 25.64 -6.68
C THR A 55 5.42 25.24 -8.05
N VAL A 56 6.06 25.73 -9.12
CA VAL A 56 5.73 25.38 -10.51
C VAL A 56 7.02 25.13 -11.29
N ASP A 57 7.04 24.11 -12.11
CA ASP A 57 8.08 23.80 -13.08
C ASP A 57 7.48 23.35 -14.42
N ASP A 58 8.27 22.66 -15.26
CA ASP A 58 7.83 22.16 -16.55
C ASP A 58 6.82 20.99 -16.45
N GLU A 59 6.74 20.33 -15.28
CA GLU A 59 5.83 19.20 -15.00
C GLU A 59 4.49 19.66 -14.40
N GLY A 60 4.44 20.86 -13.80
CA GLY A 60 3.21 21.44 -13.27
C GLY A 60 3.36 22.11 -11.91
N TYR A 61 2.24 22.19 -11.18
CA TYR A 61 2.19 22.77 -9.84
C TYR A 61 2.31 21.70 -8.77
N TYR A 62 3.07 21.97 -7.71
CA TYR A 62 3.25 21.02 -6.62
C TYR A 62 3.61 21.69 -5.28
N PHE A 63 3.37 20.97 -4.19
CA PHE A 63 3.93 21.25 -2.87
C PHE A 63 5.09 20.31 -2.62
N MET A 64 6.30 20.87 -2.41
CA MET A 64 7.50 20.11 -2.10
C MET A 64 7.83 20.20 -0.61
N PHE A 65 8.18 19.07 -0.03
CA PHE A 65 8.71 18.97 1.33
C PHE A 65 10.22 18.70 1.28
N ASN A 66 10.92 19.09 2.33
CA ASN A 66 12.36 18.89 2.44
C ASN A 66 12.74 18.62 3.91
N ASP A 67 14.00 18.28 4.15
CA ASP A 67 14.50 17.93 5.50
C ASP A 67 14.26 19.01 6.57
N LYS A 68 14.14 20.28 6.17
CA LYS A 68 13.86 21.39 7.08
C LYS A 68 12.36 21.58 7.34
N GLN A 69 11.53 21.11 6.41
CA GLN A 69 10.08 21.14 6.48
C GLN A 69 9.54 19.83 5.93
N PRO A 70 9.61 18.75 6.74
CA PRO A 70 9.18 17.42 6.29
C PRO A 70 7.67 17.25 6.24
N THR A 71 6.90 18.17 6.80
CA THR A 71 5.43 18.15 6.84
C THR A 71 4.82 19.25 5.98
N CYS A 72 3.62 19.00 5.50
CA CYS A 72 2.85 19.97 4.74
C CYS A 72 2.68 21.29 5.53
N PRO A 73 3.03 22.44 4.95
CA PRO A 73 2.91 23.73 5.63
C PRO A 73 1.47 24.15 5.90
N LEU A 74 0.52 23.44 5.29
CA LEU A 74 -0.92 23.64 5.49
C LEU A 74 -1.49 22.73 6.59
N LEU A 75 -0.68 21.80 7.09
CA LEU A 75 -1.02 20.97 8.25
C LEU A 75 -0.82 21.80 9.53
N ARG A 76 -1.85 21.89 10.36
CA ARG A 76 -1.81 22.58 11.64
C ARG A 76 -1.13 21.70 12.71
N GLU A 77 -0.76 22.33 13.82
CA GLU A 77 -0.20 21.62 14.99
C GLU A 77 -1.15 20.58 15.60
N ASP A 78 -2.47 20.77 15.39
CA ASP A 78 -3.51 19.81 15.82
C ASP A 78 -3.73 18.66 14.82
N GLY A 79 -2.94 18.59 13.74
CA GLY A 79 -3.02 17.56 12.71
C GLY A 79 -4.14 17.73 11.68
N LEU A 80 -4.81 18.87 11.67
CA LEU A 80 -5.87 19.17 10.70
C LEU A 80 -5.36 20.01 9.53
N CYS A 81 -5.88 19.72 8.34
CA CYS A 81 -5.56 20.46 7.12
C CYS A 81 -6.29 21.82 7.07
N ARG A 82 -5.57 22.91 6.85
CA ARG A 82 -6.16 24.24 6.73
C ARG A 82 -7.05 24.39 5.51
N VAL A 83 -6.72 23.73 4.39
CA VAL A 83 -7.60 23.78 3.20
C VAL A 83 -8.96 23.20 3.53
N VAL A 84 -9.01 22.03 4.16
CA VAL A 84 -10.27 21.38 4.56
C VAL A 84 -11.05 22.26 5.55
N LEU A 85 -10.38 22.86 6.54
CA LEU A 85 -11.04 23.65 7.57
C LEU A 85 -11.59 24.98 7.07
N GLU A 86 -10.88 25.63 6.14
CA GLU A 86 -11.21 26.98 5.69
C GLU A 86 -12.04 26.99 4.38
N LEU A 87 -11.90 25.97 3.52
CA LEU A 87 -12.54 25.91 2.20
C LEU A 87 -13.43 24.66 2.00
N GLY A 88 -13.24 23.59 2.80
CA GLY A 88 -13.90 22.30 2.62
C GLY A 88 -13.08 21.30 1.80
N GLU A 89 -13.46 20.02 1.87
CA GLU A 89 -12.77 18.92 1.19
C GLU A 89 -12.77 19.05 -0.34
N ASP A 90 -13.81 19.61 -0.93
CA ASP A 90 -13.95 19.83 -2.38
C ASP A 90 -12.92 20.83 -2.94
N SER A 91 -12.15 21.49 -2.07
CA SER A 91 -11.09 22.44 -2.44
C SER A 91 -9.69 21.82 -2.33
N LEU A 92 -9.58 20.55 -2.00
CA LEU A 92 -8.31 19.82 -2.06
C LEU A 92 -7.91 19.58 -3.51
N CYS A 93 -6.61 19.57 -3.80
CA CYS A 93 -6.13 19.06 -5.08
C CYS A 93 -6.42 17.58 -5.21
N ASP A 94 -6.49 17.09 -6.47
CA ASP A 94 -6.81 15.70 -6.78
C ASP A 94 -5.95 14.71 -5.98
N THR A 95 -4.65 14.94 -5.90
CA THR A 95 -3.72 14.11 -5.13
C THR A 95 -4.13 13.98 -3.66
N CYS A 96 -4.47 15.09 -2.99
CA CYS A 96 -4.90 15.07 -1.59
C CYS A 96 -6.30 14.50 -1.41
N HIS A 97 -7.22 14.80 -2.35
CA HIS A 97 -8.60 14.31 -2.31
C HIS A 97 -8.69 12.80 -2.52
N MET A 98 -7.89 12.29 -3.48
CA MET A 98 -7.90 10.89 -3.86
C MET A 98 -7.10 10.01 -2.87
N HIS A 99 -6.06 10.55 -2.24
CA HIS A 99 -5.24 9.75 -1.32
C HIS A 99 -6.08 9.11 -0.19
N PRO A 100 -5.90 7.84 0.12
CA PRO A 100 -4.96 6.83 -0.41
C PRO A 100 -5.57 5.95 -1.52
N ARG A 101 -6.60 6.39 -2.22
CA ARG A 101 -7.27 5.59 -3.25
C ARG A 101 -6.37 5.38 -4.45
N PHE A 102 -6.49 4.21 -5.06
CA PHE A 102 -5.86 3.90 -6.34
C PHE A 102 -6.89 3.32 -7.30
N TYR A 103 -6.63 3.50 -8.58
CA TYR A 103 -7.40 2.97 -9.70
C TYR A 103 -6.40 2.40 -10.70
N LYS A 104 -6.55 1.12 -11.06
CA LYS A 104 -5.69 0.41 -12.00
C LYS A 104 -6.55 -0.24 -13.05
N TYR A 105 -6.09 -0.25 -14.29
CA TYR A 105 -6.87 -0.71 -15.43
C TYR A 105 -6.20 -1.91 -16.06
N ILE A 106 -6.97 -2.99 -16.27
CA ILE A 106 -6.53 -4.20 -16.95
C ILE A 106 -7.66 -4.60 -17.91
N GLU A 107 -7.42 -4.49 -19.22
CA GLU A 107 -8.45 -4.73 -20.25
C GLU A 107 -9.73 -3.91 -19.95
N ASP A 108 -10.86 -4.58 -19.72
CA ASP A 108 -12.14 -3.95 -19.40
C ASP A 108 -12.43 -3.87 -17.89
N LEU A 109 -11.44 -4.19 -17.05
CA LEU A 109 -11.56 -4.15 -15.60
C LEU A 109 -10.87 -2.92 -15.01
N GLU A 110 -11.52 -2.27 -14.05
CA GLU A 110 -10.97 -1.25 -13.17
C GLU A 110 -10.82 -1.85 -11.76
N LEU A 111 -9.59 -1.91 -11.27
CA LEU A 111 -9.27 -2.35 -9.91
C LEU A 111 -9.17 -1.13 -9.00
N CYS A 112 -10.10 -1.01 -8.06
CA CYS A 112 -10.16 0.10 -7.12
C CYS A 112 -9.73 -0.36 -5.73
N GLY A 113 -9.02 0.50 -5.00
CA GLY A 113 -8.62 0.17 -3.65
C GLY A 113 -8.09 1.37 -2.87
N VAL A 114 -7.60 1.10 -1.67
CA VAL A 114 -6.96 2.09 -0.79
C VAL A 114 -5.57 1.60 -0.38
N GLY A 115 -4.56 2.46 -0.55
CA GLY A 115 -3.16 2.12 -0.28
C GLY A 115 -2.89 1.81 1.18
N LEU A 116 -2.07 0.80 1.43
CA LEU A 116 -1.74 0.35 2.78
C LEU A 116 -0.74 1.25 3.52
N SER A 117 -0.17 2.26 2.88
CA SER A 117 0.60 3.31 3.57
C SER A 117 -0.27 4.20 4.47
N CYS A 118 -1.59 4.14 4.29
CA CYS A 118 -2.58 4.81 5.13
C CYS A 118 -2.98 3.94 6.33
N GLU A 119 -2.86 4.48 7.53
CA GLU A 119 -3.20 3.82 8.79
C GLU A 119 -4.67 3.34 8.82
N GLU A 120 -5.62 4.18 8.39
CA GLU A 120 -7.04 3.81 8.31
C GLU A 120 -7.29 2.67 7.31
N SER A 121 -6.58 2.67 6.17
CA SER A 121 -6.70 1.59 5.18
C SER A 121 -6.30 0.23 5.77
N VAL A 122 -5.21 0.20 6.53
CA VAL A 122 -4.75 -1.01 7.21
C VAL A 122 -5.76 -1.45 8.26
N GLU A 123 -6.26 -0.53 9.07
CA GLU A 123 -7.28 -0.83 10.09
C GLU A 123 -8.54 -1.42 9.46
N LYS A 124 -9.01 -0.86 8.33
CA LYS A 124 -10.18 -1.38 7.60
C LYS A 124 -9.93 -2.77 7.03
N LEU A 125 -8.78 -3.01 6.41
CA LEU A 125 -8.40 -4.34 5.91
C LEU A 125 -8.41 -5.37 7.05
N LEU A 126 -7.76 -5.06 8.17
CA LEU A 126 -7.65 -5.97 9.31
C LEU A 126 -8.96 -6.21 10.03
N ALA A 127 -9.89 -5.26 9.99
CA ALA A 127 -11.23 -5.38 10.57
C ALA A 127 -12.22 -6.20 9.70
N THR A 128 -11.86 -6.58 8.47
CA THR A 128 -12.72 -7.44 7.64
C THR A 128 -12.93 -8.81 8.31
N GLU A 129 -14.16 -9.31 8.26
CA GLU A 129 -14.50 -10.63 8.81
C GLU A 129 -14.01 -11.79 7.92
N GLY A 130 -13.83 -12.96 8.53
CA GLY A 130 -13.39 -14.16 7.83
C GLY A 130 -11.90 -14.23 7.53
N ASP A 131 -11.51 -15.23 6.76
CA ASP A 131 -10.14 -15.55 6.37
C ASP A 131 -9.82 -15.23 4.90
N GLN A 132 -10.83 -14.76 4.15
CA GLN A 132 -10.72 -14.36 2.76
C GLN A 132 -11.16 -12.90 2.57
N LEU A 133 -10.51 -12.22 1.66
CA LEU A 133 -10.91 -10.90 1.22
C LEU A 133 -12.09 -11.03 0.25
N LEU A 134 -13.13 -10.24 0.51
CA LEU A 134 -14.33 -10.17 -0.31
C LEU A 134 -14.34 -8.88 -1.12
N PHE A 135 -14.92 -8.95 -2.31
CA PHE A 135 -15.00 -7.83 -3.23
C PHE A 135 -16.46 -7.48 -3.56
N THR A 136 -16.66 -6.31 -4.10
CA THR A 136 -17.89 -5.86 -4.75
C THR A 136 -17.55 -5.63 -6.22
N ILE A 137 -18.48 -6.00 -7.10
CA ILE A 137 -18.39 -5.76 -8.55
C ILE A 137 -19.45 -4.74 -8.91
N GLU A 138 -19.04 -3.70 -9.64
CA GLU A 138 -19.95 -2.71 -10.23
C GLU A 138 -19.72 -2.67 -11.74
N ASP A 139 -20.78 -2.54 -12.54
CA ASP A 139 -20.67 -2.28 -13.97
C ASP A 139 -21.43 -1.00 -14.37
N ASP A 140 -21.24 -0.57 -15.62
CA ASP A 140 -21.89 0.64 -16.14
C ASP A 140 -23.44 0.52 -16.16
N ASP A 141 -23.99 -0.69 -16.10
CA ASP A 141 -25.43 -0.97 -16.07
C ASP A 141 -26.00 -1.07 -14.64
N GLY A 142 -25.14 -1.00 -13.64
CA GLY A 142 -25.49 -0.58 -12.28
C GLY A 142 -25.96 -1.61 -11.27
N GLU A 143 -25.94 -2.93 -11.51
CA GLU A 143 -26.25 -3.87 -10.42
C GLU A 143 -25.72 -5.29 -10.65
N PHE A 144 -24.57 -5.60 -10.09
CA PHE A 144 -24.35 -6.95 -9.59
C PHE A 144 -24.95 -7.05 -8.19
N THR A 145 -25.99 -7.84 -8.04
CA THR A 145 -26.72 -8.01 -6.79
C THR A 145 -25.84 -8.60 -5.69
N ALA A 146 -25.94 -8.03 -4.51
CA ALA A 146 -25.12 -8.22 -3.32
C ALA A 146 -25.09 -9.64 -2.69
N GLU A 147 -25.59 -10.68 -3.34
CA GLU A 147 -25.67 -12.03 -2.75
C GLU A 147 -24.40 -12.86 -2.98
N ASP A 148 -23.68 -12.62 -4.09
CA ASP A 148 -22.44 -13.32 -4.39
C ASP A 148 -21.25 -12.33 -4.28
N ARG A 149 -20.70 -12.19 -3.10
CA ARG A 149 -19.46 -11.42 -2.92
C ARG A 149 -18.29 -12.23 -3.46
N PRO A 150 -17.70 -11.82 -4.60
CA PRO A 150 -16.59 -12.56 -5.16
C PRO A 150 -15.38 -12.54 -4.23
N VAL A 151 -14.62 -13.62 -4.28
CA VAL A 151 -13.30 -13.74 -3.67
C VAL A 151 -12.22 -13.47 -4.73
N LEU A 152 -10.96 -13.39 -4.34
CA LEU A 152 -9.85 -13.08 -5.25
C LEU A 152 -9.75 -14.07 -6.43
N GLU A 153 -10.05 -15.34 -6.23
CA GLU A 153 -10.09 -16.36 -7.29
C GLU A 153 -11.04 -15.97 -8.44
N ASN A 154 -12.21 -15.44 -8.12
CA ASN A 154 -13.19 -15.01 -9.12
C ASN A 154 -12.68 -13.80 -9.94
N ILE A 155 -11.82 -12.95 -9.36
CA ILE A 155 -11.21 -11.85 -10.11
C ILE A 155 -10.23 -12.40 -11.17
N PHE A 156 -9.44 -13.42 -10.82
CA PHE A 156 -8.59 -14.10 -11.80
C PHE A 156 -9.40 -14.82 -12.88
N ASP A 157 -10.59 -15.36 -12.55
CA ASP A 157 -11.51 -15.94 -13.53
C ASP A 157 -12.03 -14.88 -14.53
N LEU A 158 -12.33 -13.66 -14.05
CA LEU A 158 -12.72 -12.52 -14.92
C LEU A 158 -11.61 -12.13 -15.90
N LEU A 159 -10.35 -12.28 -15.50
CA LEU A 159 -9.18 -12.08 -16.35
C LEU A 159 -8.89 -13.27 -17.29
N ALA A 160 -9.77 -14.29 -17.31
CA ALA A 160 -9.58 -15.55 -18.06
C ALA A 160 -8.25 -16.27 -17.74
N LEU A 161 -7.68 -16.03 -16.57
CA LEU A 161 -6.49 -16.71 -16.07
C LEU A 161 -6.94 -17.98 -15.34
N GLY A 162 -6.67 -19.13 -15.94
CA GLY A 162 -6.94 -20.43 -15.32
C GLY A 162 -5.95 -20.72 -14.18
N ILE A 163 -6.15 -20.12 -13.04
CA ILE A 163 -5.27 -20.27 -11.88
C ILE A 163 -5.58 -21.52 -11.05
N ASN A 164 -4.59 -22.00 -10.33
CA ASN A 164 -4.84 -22.92 -9.21
C ASN A 164 -5.30 -22.09 -8.00
N PRO A 165 -6.49 -22.34 -7.43
CA PRO A 165 -7.02 -21.60 -6.27
C PRO A 165 -6.06 -21.54 -5.07
N ALA A 166 -5.15 -22.50 -4.95
CA ALA A 166 -4.14 -22.51 -3.89
C ALA A 166 -3.21 -21.28 -3.92
N ILE A 167 -3.05 -20.60 -5.06
CA ILE A 167 -2.24 -19.37 -5.12
C ILE A 167 -2.91 -18.19 -4.40
N CYS A 168 -4.21 -18.23 -4.16
CA CYS A 168 -4.93 -17.23 -3.38
C CYS A 168 -4.85 -17.48 -1.86
N GLN A 169 -4.09 -18.48 -1.41
CA GLN A 169 -3.97 -18.86 -0.01
C GLN A 169 -2.52 -18.67 0.49
N PHE A 170 -2.38 -17.92 1.56
CA PHE A 170 -1.10 -17.73 2.23
C PHE A 170 -0.78 -18.87 3.18
N THR A 171 0.47 -19.32 3.18
CA THR A 171 0.98 -20.32 4.12
C THR A 171 2.29 -19.86 4.74
N LEU A 172 2.42 -20.00 6.06
CA LEU A 172 3.59 -19.56 6.81
C LEU A 172 4.41 -20.78 7.26
N ASN A 173 5.19 -21.37 6.36
CA ASN A 173 6.07 -22.50 6.70
C ASN A 173 7.31 -22.53 5.81
N HIS A 174 8.23 -21.57 6.01
CA HIS A 174 9.47 -21.47 5.25
C HIS A 174 10.69 -21.71 6.13
N SER A 175 11.81 -22.07 5.50
CA SER A 175 13.08 -22.21 6.20
C SER A 175 13.60 -20.83 6.64
N ILE A 176 14.37 -20.79 7.72
CA ILE A 176 15.06 -19.55 8.13
C ILE A 176 16.03 -19.09 7.05
N HIS A 177 16.63 -20.00 6.30
CA HIS A 177 17.48 -19.65 5.16
C HIS A 177 16.73 -18.83 4.10
N TYR A 178 15.50 -19.24 3.75
CA TYR A 178 14.64 -18.46 2.88
C TYR A 178 14.40 -17.02 3.39
N CYS A 179 14.16 -16.88 4.70
CA CYS A 179 13.98 -15.55 5.30
C CYS A 179 15.27 -14.71 5.24
N GLN A 180 16.43 -15.31 5.37
CA GLN A 180 17.73 -14.64 5.23
C GLN A 180 17.95 -14.14 3.80
N GLU A 181 17.62 -14.97 2.80
CA GLU A 181 17.66 -14.58 1.38
C GLU A 181 16.68 -13.42 1.12
N LEU A 182 15.44 -13.51 1.65
CA LEU A 182 14.43 -12.47 1.52
C LEU A 182 14.93 -11.13 2.07
N VAL A 183 15.46 -11.10 3.29
CA VAL A 183 16.05 -9.87 3.86
C VAL A 183 17.19 -9.34 3.01
N THR A 184 17.98 -10.23 2.39
CA THR A 184 19.08 -9.84 1.48
C THR A 184 18.54 -9.16 0.22
N VAL A 185 17.40 -9.61 -0.32
CA VAL A 185 16.73 -8.94 -1.45
C VAL A 185 16.21 -7.56 -1.02
N TYR A 186 15.50 -7.46 0.09
CA TYR A 186 14.99 -6.18 0.60
C TYR A 186 16.07 -5.15 0.94
N LYS A 187 17.27 -5.59 1.30
CA LYS A 187 18.43 -4.69 1.51
C LYS A 187 18.94 -4.02 0.24
N LYS A 188 18.52 -4.47 -0.94
CA LYS A 188 18.87 -3.86 -2.23
C LYS A 188 17.84 -2.81 -2.68
N THR A 189 16.67 -2.71 -2.03
CA THR A 189 15.68 -1.66 -2.32
C THR A 189 16.20 -0.32 -1.83
N GLU A 190 15.79 0.77 -2.50
CA GLU A 190 16.10 2.13 -2.06
C GLU A 190 15.41 2.42 -0.73
N PRO A 191 16.13 2.75 0.34
CA PRO A 191 15.52 2.96 1.65
C PRO A 191 14.86 4.34 1.74
N ILE A 192 13.62 4.39 2.22
CA ILE A 192 12.88 5.63 2.46
C ILE A 192 13.55 6.49 3.57
N ASP A 193 14.20 5.84 4.54
CA ASP A 193 14.91 6.52 5.63
C ASP A 193 15.94 5.61 6.34
N GLU A 194 16.71 6.22 7.25
CA GLU A 194 17.69 5.48 8.06
C GLU A 194 17.06 4.43 8.98
N GLU A 195 15.81 4.63 9.41
CA GLU A 195 15.12 3.68 10.29
C GLU A 195 14.84 2.37 9.56
N TRP A 196 14.43 2.44 8.29
CA TRP A 196 14.27 1.24 7.46
C TRP A 196 15.58 0.45 7.35
N THR A 197 16.69 1.13 7.09
CA THR A 197 18.00 0.50 7.03
C THR A 197 18.39 -0.19 8.35
N LYS A 198 18.07 0.44 9.49
CA LYS A 198 18.30 -0.17 10.82
C LYS A 198 17.39 -1.38 11.06
N GLN A 199 16.12 -1.32 10.64
CA GLN A 199 15.19 -2.44 10.76
C GLN A 199 15.69 -3.65 9.98
N LEU A 200 16.17 -3.47 8.75
CA LEU A 200 16.78 -4.55 7.95
C LEU A 200 18.01 -5.16 8.64
N ALA A 201 18.89 -4.33 9.21
CA ALA A 201 20.04 -4.83 9.94
C ALA A 201 19.67 -5.63 11.20
N HIS A 202 18.61 -5.22 11.90
CA HIS A 202 18.08 -5.96 13.06
C HIS A 202 17.48 -7.31 12.63
N LEU A 203 16.71 -7.35 11.54
CA LEU A 203 16.16 -8.61 11.01
C LEU A 203 17.28 -9.58 10.62
N GLU A 204 18.31 -9.10 9.92
CA GLU A 204 19.47 -9.91 9.54
C GLU A 204 20.17 -10.50 10.78
N ALA A 205 20.39 -9.70 11.82
CA ALA A 205 21.01 -10.15 13.07
C ALA A 205 20.14 -11.16 13.81
N MET A 206 18.84 -10.93 13.89
CA MET A 206 17.86 -11.84 14.50
C MET A 206 17.84 -13.19 13.78
N LEU A 207 17.73 -13.22 12.45
CA LEU A 207 17.71 -14.44 11.65
C LEU A 207 19.04 -15.19 11.70
N SER A 208 20.17 -14.50 11.85
CA SER A 208 21.49 -15.11 11.98
C SER A 208 21.74 -15.75 13.35
N SER A 209 21.05 -15.27 14.39
CA SER A 209 21.20 -15.75 15.77
C SER A 209 20.14 -16.78 16.18
N THR A 210 19.08 -16.96 15.38
CA THR A 210 17.99 -17.89 15.71
C THR A 210 18.45 -19.34 15.61
N THR A 211 17.93 -20.18 16.50
CA THR A 211 18.17 -21.63 16.52
C THR A 211 17.01 -22.43 15.92
N THR A 212 15.91 -21.76 15.61
CA THR A 212 14.76 -22.40 14.94
C THR A 212 15.05 -22.66 13.47
N SER A 213 14.35 -23.61 12.87
CA SER A 213 14.57 -24.01 11.47
C SER A 213 13.53 -23.44 10.51
N THR A 214 12.36 -23.02 11.02
CA THR A 214 11.23 -22.55 10.20
C THR A 214 10.63 -21.25 10.74
N THR A 215 9.96 -20.50 9.84
CA THR A 215 9.17 -19.32 10.22
C THR A 215 8.04 -19.67 11.17
N MET A 216 7.38 -20.80 10.99
CA MET A 216 6.33 -21.28 11.88
C MET A 216 6.85 -21.43 13.32
N ASP A 217 8.05 -21.97 13.49
CA ASP A 217 8.67 -22.15 14.81
C ASP A 217 9.13 -20.81 15.39
N LEU A 218 9.62 -19.90 14.55
CA LEU A 218 10.05 -18.55 14.95
C LEU A 218 8.86 -17.75 15.46
N LEU A 219 7.73 -17.78 14.75
CA LEU A 219 6.56 -16.94 15.02
C LEU A 219 5.51 -17.58 15.95
N LYS A 220 5.75 -18.81 16.45
CA LYS A 220 4.83 -19.51 17.38
C LYS A 220 4.49 -18.73 18.67
N ALA A 221 5.40 -17.88 19.11
CA ALA A 221 5.18 -17.05 20.28
C ALA A 221 4.33 -15.81 20.02
N ASP A 222 4.12 -15.49 18.75
CA ASP A 222 3.40 -14.29 18.33
C ASP A 222 1.91 -14.60 18.22
N THR A 223 1.10 -13.62 18.54
CA THR A 223 -0.36 -13.69 18.41
C THR A 223 -0.84 -13.39 16.99
N ILE A 224 0.05 -13.44 15.98
CA ILE A 224 -0.32 -13.15 14.60
C ILE A 224 -1.11 -14.33 14.05
N ASP A 225 -2.38 -14.07 13.75
CA ASP A 225 -3.23 -15.05 13.12
C ASP A 225 -2.91 -15.17 11.62
N VAL A 226 -2.68 -16.41 11.17
CA VAL A 226 -2.42 -16.71 9.75
C VAL A 226 -3.57 -16.28 8.85
N SER A 227 -4.82 -16.32 9.33
CA SER A 227 -5.98 -15.82 8.59
C SER A 227 -5.90 -14.32 8.32
N THR A 228 -5.37 -13.57 9.28
CA THR A 228 -5.10 -12.12 9.11
C THR A 228 -4.01 -11.88 8.07
N LEU A 229 -2.92 -12.63 8.12
CA LEU A 229 -1.86 -12.55 7.09
C LEU A 229 -2.38 -12.97 5.71
N ASN A 230 -3.29 -13.93 5.64
CA ASN A 230 -3.92 -14.32 4.37
C ASN A 230 -4.67 -13.16 3.71
N LYS A 231 -5.40 -12.35 4.47
CA LYS A 231 -6.08 -11.15 3.95
C LYS A 231 -5.08 -10.10 3.46
N VAL A 232 -3.99 -9.90 4.18
CA VAL A 232 -2.91 -8.99 3.75
C VAL A 232 -2.29 -9.47 2.43
N TYR A 233 -1.96 -10.77 2.34
CA TYR A 233 -1.47 -11.41 1.13
C TYR A 233 -2.40 -11.21 -0.05
N GLN A 234 -3.69 -11.52 0.12
CA GLN A 234 -4.70 -11.39 -0.92
C GLN A 234 -4.85 -9.93 -1.37
N TYR A 235 -4.74 -8.98 -0.46
CA TYR A 235 -4.83 -7.57 -0.80
C TYR A 235 -3.61 -7.07 -1.57
N ILE A 236 -2.41 -7.48 -1.19
CA ILE A 236 -1.18 -7.16 -1.93
C ILE A 236 -1.22 -7.80 -3.32
N LEU A 237 -1.66 -9.06 -3.41
CA LEU A 237 -1.83 -9.76 -4.69
C LEU A 237 -2.84 -9.03 -5.59
N TYR A 238 -4.01 -8.67 -5.06
CA TYR A 238 -5.02 -7.88 -5.76
C TYR A 238 -4.47 -6.55 -6.28
N ARG A 239 -3.79 -5.81 -5.43
CA ARG A 239 -3.27 -4.47 -5.76
C ARG A 239 -2.26 -4.48 -6.91
N GLN A 240 -1.55 -5.58 -7.11
CA GLN A 240 -0.47 -5.69 -8.10
C GLN A 240 -0.86 -6.55 -9.32
N ILE A 241 -2.15 -6.88 -9.51
CA ILE A 241 -2.61 -7.68 -10.66
C ILE A 241 -2.25 -7.02 -12.00
N ASP A 242 -2.24 -5.68 -12.08
CA ASP A 242 -1.86 -4.93 -13.27
C ASP A 242 -0.42 -5.21 -13.73
N MET A 243 0.46 -5.65 -12.83
CA MET A 243 1.82 -6.06 -13.17
C MET A 243 1.87 -7.30 -14.09
N LEU A 244 0.75 -8.03 -14.25
CA LEU A 244 0.63 -9.11 -15.24
C LEU A 244 0.76 -8.63 -16.70
N ALA A 245 0.67 -7.33 -16.96
CA ALA A 245 0.98 -6.76 -18.28
C ALA A 245 2.46 -6.90 -18.65
N GLU A 246 3.36 -7.01 -17.69
CA GLU A 246 4.81 -7.01 -17.88
C GLU A 246 5.51 -8.24 -17.29
N TYR A 247 4.94 -8.85 -16.27
CA TYR A 247 5.56 -9.94 -15.48
C TYR A 247 4.68 -11.19 -15.44
N SER A 248 5.29 -12.33 -15.11
CA SER A 248 4.58 -13.60 -14.97
C SER A 248 3.69 -13.65 -13.73
N LEU A 249 2.65 -14.50 -13.78
CA LEU A 249 1.82 -14.79 -12.62
C LEU A 249 2.65 -15.35 -11.43
N GLU A 250 3.70 -16.12 -11.72
CA GLU A 250 4.60 -16.64 -10.68
C GLU A 250 5.31 -15.52 -9.94
N SER A 251 5.80 -14.50 -10.65
CA SER A 251 6.44 -13.32 -10.06
C SER A 251 5.46 -12.48 -9.24
N LEU A 252 4.22 -12.31 -9.71
CA LEU A 252 3.16 -11.63 -8.95
C LEU A 252 2.85 -12.35 -7.63
N VAL A 253 2.64 -13.67 -7.70
CA VAL A 253 2.38 -14.50 -6.51
C VAL A 253 3.55 -14.44 -5.55
N ARG A 254 4.79 -14.54 -6.07
CA ARG A 254 6.02 -14.45 -5.29
C ARG A 254 6.15 -13.09 -4.60
N TYR A 255 5.87 -11.99 -5.31
CA TYR A 255 5.91 -10.65 -4.74
C TYR A 255 4.98 -10.51 -3.53
N ALA A 256 3.70 -10.86 -3.68
CA ALA A 256 2.73 -10.75 -2.61
C ALA A 256 3.06 -11.67 -1.43
N PHE A 257 3.57 -12.87 -1.74
CA PHE A 257 3.95 -13.87 -0.75
C PHE A 257 5.15 -13.41 0.08
N ASP A 258 6.23 -13.00 -0.59
CA ASP A 258 7.46 -12.51 0.05
C ASP A 258 7.20 -11.25 0.88
N ALA A 259 6.35 -10.35 0.39
CA ALA A 259 5.90 -9.18 1.12
C ALA A 259 5.22 -9.55 2.45
N THR A 260 4.30 -10.53 2.41
CA THR A 260 3.56 -10.96 3.59
C THR A 260 4.47 -11.67 4.60
N VAL A 261 5.40 -12.51 4.15
CA VAL A 261 6.43 -13.12 5.03
C VAL A 261 7.30 -12.04 5.65
N PHE A 262 7.72 -11.05 4.86
CA PHE A 262 8.56 -9.95 5.35
C PHE A 262 7.84 -9.10 6.41
N ILE A 263 6.56 -8.75 6.20
CA ILE A 263 5.70 -8.07 7.17
C ILE A 263 5.58 -8.89 8.47
N ALA A 264 5.42 -10.21 8.37
CA ALA A 264 5.38 -11.09 9.54
C ALA A 264 6.71 -11.08 10.33
N LEU A 265 7.86 -11.08 9.64
CA LEU A 265 9.18 -10.95 10.28
C LEU A 265 9.36 -9.58 10.96
N LEU A 266 8.96 -8.50 10.31
CA LEU A 266 8.96 -7.16 10.92
C LEU A 266 8.07 -7.14 12.18
N THR A 267 6.88 -7.72 12.09
CA THR A 267 5.95 -7.78 13.23
C THR A 267 6.52 -8.61 14.39
N HIS A 268 7.18 -9.72 14.09
CA HIS A 268 7.87 -10.53 15.11
C HIS A 268 8.94 -9.71 15.84
N GLN A 269 9.75 -8.97 15.10
CA GLN A 269 10.88 -8.23 15.66
C GLN A 269 10.47 -6.95 16.37
N PHE A 270 9.48 -6.22 15.84
CA PHE A 270 9.15 -4.86 16.30
C PHE A 270 7.74 -4.73 16.85
N GLY A 271 6.90 -5.78 16.77
CA GLY A 271 5.49 -5.74 17.16
C GLY A 271 4.62 -4.91 16.22
N ASN A 272 3.36 -4.70 16.61
CA ASN A 272 2.40 -3.81 15.96
C ASN A 272 2.18 -4.11 14.46
N LEU A 273 1.51 -5.23 14.15
CA LEU A 273 1.22 -5.65 12.77
C LEU A 273 0.66 -4.52 11.87
N PRO A 274 -0.34 -3.73 12.29
CA PRO A 274 -0.84 -2.61 11.48
C PRO A 274 0.26 -1.64 11.06
N GLU A 275 1.16 -1.29 11.96
CA GLU A 275 2.27 -0.39 11.67
C GLU A 275 3.30 -1.02 10.71
N GLN A 276 3.58 -2.32 10.83
CA GLN A 276 4.51 -2.99 9.93
C GLN A 276 3.95 -3.10 8.52
N ILE A 277 2.64 -3.33 8.35
CA ILE A 277 1.97 -3.30 7.05
C ILE A 277 2.07 -1.90 6.44
N ARG A 278 1.71 -0.86 7.21
CA ARG A 278 1.77 0.54 6.78
C ARG A 278 3.19 0.92 6.34
N ARG A 279 4.17 0.60 7.16
CA ARG A 279 5.57 0.91 6.94
C ARG A 279 6.14 0.20 5.72
N TRP A 280 5.81 -1.08 5.54
CA TRP A 280 6.20 -1.83 4.36
C TRP A 280 5.60 -1.22 3.08
N SER A 281 4.31 -0.87 3.10
CA SER A 281 3.65 -0.26 1.95
C SER A 281 4.25 1.12 1.61
N GLU A 282 4.52 1.96 2.63
CA GLU A 282 5.18 3.27 2.46
C GLU A 282 6.57 3.12 1.81
N GLN A 283 7.34 2.11 2.22
CA GLN A 283 8.69 1.84 1.75
C GLN A 283 8.74 1.22 0.35
N ILE A 284 7.80 0.32 0.04
CA ILE A 284 7.86 -0.52 -1.15
C ILE A 284 6.80 -0.12 -2.19
N GLU A 285 5.51 -0.09 -1.82
CA GLU A 285 4.43 0.08 -2.80
C GLU A 285 4.30 1.52 -3.32
N TYR A 286 4.83 2.51 -2.60
CA TYR A 286 4.85 3.93 -2.99
C TYR A 286 6.17 4.38 -3.62
N ASP A 287 7.04 3.43 -3.93
CA ASP A 287 8.25 3.61 -4.70
C ASP A 287 8.21 2.64 -5.89
N GLU A 288 7.92 3.16 -7.07
CA GLU A 288 7.76 2.35 -8.28
C GLU A 288 9.06 1.63 -8.67
N ASP A 289 10.22 2.23 -8.39
CA ASP A 289 11.53 1.62 -8.64
C ASP A 289 11.75 0.42 -7.73
N ASN A 290 11.32 0.49 -6.47
CA ASN A 290 11.37 -0.64 -5.54
C ASN A 290 10.43 -1.77 -5.96
N VAL A 291 9.21 -1.45 -6.41
CA VAL A 291 8.27 -2.45 -6.94
C VAL A 291 8.86 -3.12 -8.18
N ALA A 292 9.32 -2.35 -9.15
CA ALA A 292 9.92 -2.87 -10.39
C ALA A 292 11.18 -3.71 -10.09
N PHE A 293 12.03 -3.27 -9.17
CA PHE A 293 13.21 -4.03 -8.74
C PHE A 293 12.83 -5.41 -8.20
N LEU A 294 11.85 -5.50 -7.30
CA LEU A 294 11.42 -6.77 -6.73
C LEU A 294 10.81 -7.71 -7.79
N PHE A 295 9.97 -7.20 -8.67
CA PHE A 295 9.43 -8.00 -9.78
C PHE A 295 10.53 -8.53 -10.70
N ASN A 296 11.51 -7.70 -11.06
CA ASN A 296 12.66 -8.11 -11.88
C ASN A 296 13.52 -9.19 -11.19
N GLU A 297 13.78 -9.07 -9.88
CA GLU A 297 14.49 -10.10 -9.10
C GLU A 297 13.74 -11.43 -9.13
N TYR A 298 12.40 -11.41 -9.04
CA TYR A 298 11.60 -12.62 -9.05
C TYR A 298 11.49 -13.27 -10.44
N GLU A 299 11.31 -12.46 -11.49
CA GLU A 299 11.24 -12.94 -12.87
C GLU A 299 12.55 -13.61 -13.30
N ASN A 300 13.70 -13.00 -12.99
CA ASN A 300 15.01 -13.55 -13.32
C ASN A 300 15.28 -14.88 -12.59
N ASN A 301 14.86 -15.01 -11.34
CA ASN A 301 15.05 -16.25 -10.57
C ASN A 301 14.14 -17.41 -11.03
N ASN A 302 13.07 -17.13 -11.79
CA ASN A 302 12.21 -18.15 -12.38
C ASN A 302 12.81 -18.75 -13.66
N HIS A 303 13.68 -18.03 -14.37
CA HIS A 303 14.35 -18.51 -15.58
C HIS A 303 15.56 -19.42 -15.31
N ASP A 304 16.09 -19.43 -14.06
CA ASP A 304 17.25 -20.21 -13.67
C ASP A 304 16.90 -21.61 -13.07
N LYS A 305 15.62 -22.01 -13.06
CA LYS A 305 15.11 -23.33 -12.61
C LYS A 305 14.56 -24.12 -13.77
#